data_33211510d8e89797cb96afc3679a47e0
#
_entry.id   33211510d8e89797cb96afc3679a47e0
#
_cell.length_a   1.000
_cell.length_b   1.000
_cell.length_c   1.000
_cell.angle_alpha   90.00
_cell.angle_beta   90.00
_cell.angle_gamma   90.00
#
_symmetry.space_group_name_H-M   'P 1'
#
loop_
_entity.id
_entity.type
_entity.pdbx_description
1 polymer ?
#
loop_
_entity_poly.entity_id
_entity_poly.type
_entity_poly.pdbx_seq_one_letter_code
_entity_poly.pdbx_strand_id
1 'polypeptide(L)'
;ETSWLKSAYYLYVPDSATKFKPSYPVGFTVRPFRGHRQLGGGWIDDGFGHRFIRLVGWTPPGNQSAVSVTYELPAGTFSDGDTSGDSRTLTYRVQAEVQSLLNDSTITFQVTGPAGFTPIRQPGMKISEATGTVSAVQSGPVNAEIGFKR
;
A
#
# COMPACT_ATOMS: atom_id res chain seq x y z
N GLU A 1 -5.80 -31.12 12.73
CA GLU A 1 -5.70 -30.01 13.70
C GLU A 1 -5.89 -28.70 12.96
N THR A 2 -6.97 -27.99 13.29
CA THR A 2 -7.25 -26.64 12.75
C THR A 2 -6.61 -25.62 13.67
N SER A 3 -5.44 -25.12 13.30
CA SER A 3 -4.72 -24.13 14.10
C SER A 3 -5.00 -22.70 13.63
N TRP A 4 -5.10 -21.78 14.57
CA TRP A 4 -5.17 -20.36 14.31
C TRP A 4 -3.83 -19.86 13.77
N LEU A 5 -3.87 -19.05 12.70
CA LEU A 5 -2.67 -18.43 12.14
C LEU A 5 -2.42 -17.06 12.79
N LYS A 6 -1.31 -16.94 13.50
CA LYS A 6 -0.84 -15.65 14.00
C LYS A 6 -0.07 -14.93 12.91
N SER A 7 -0.45 -13.69 12.62
CA SER A 7 0.19 -12.87 11.61
C SER A 7 0.62 -11.51 12.15
N ALA A 8 1.70 -10.97 11.59
CA ALA A 8 2.14 -9.62 11.84
C ALA A 8 2.32 -8.92 10.48
N TYR A 9 1.70 -7.76 10.34
CA TYR A 9 1.79 -6.93 9.14
C TYR A 9 2.44 -5.59 9.49
N TYR A 10 3.27 -5.11 8.58
CA TYR A 10 3.92 -3.82 8.65
C TYR A 10 3.42 -2.98 7.47
N LEU A 11 2.57 -2.00 7.73
CA LEU A 11 2.02 -1.13 6.70
C LEU A 11 2.80 0.18 6.70
N TYR A 12 3.59 0.40 5.67
CA TYR A 12 4.44 1.57 5.50
C TYR A 12 3.74 2.67 4.71
N VAL A 13 3.97 3.91 5.10
CA VAL A 13 3.60 5.10 4.35
C VAL A 13 4.78 6.07 4.31
N PRO A 14 4.99 6.82 3.21
CA PRO A 14 6.01 7.86 3.15
C PRO A 14 5.78 8.94 4.22
N ASP A 15 6.83 9.59 4.70
CA ASP A 15 6.71 10.71 5.65
C ASP A 15 5.91 11.88 5.09
N SER A 16 5.95 12.06 3.77
CA SER A 16 5.15 13.06 3.07
C SER A 16 3.65 12.75 3.00
N ALA A 17 3.25 11.51 3.33
CA ALA A 17 1.85 11.10 3.30
C ALA A 17 1.03 11.81 4.38
N THR A 18 -0.20 12.17 4.03
CA THR A 18 -1.19 12.76 4.93
C THR A 18 -2.47 11.92 4.95
N LYS A 19 -3.34 12.18 5.91
CA LYS A 19 -4.65 11.49 6.05
C LYS A 19 -4.53 9.96 6.00
N PHE A 20 -3.46 9.41 6.53
CA PHE A 20 -3.24 7.97 6.54
C PHE A 20 -4.17 7.27 7.54
N LYS A 21 -4.87 6.25 7.05
CA LYS A 21 -5.87 5.50 7.80
C LYS A 21 -5.67 4.00 7.59
N PRO A 22 -5.28 3.25 8.63
CA PRO A 22 -5.22 1.80 8.56
C PRO A 22 -6.64 1.20 8.68
N SER A 23 -6.85 0.06 8.03
CA SER A 23 -8.04 -0.76 8.15
C SER A 23 -7.64 -2.21 8.37
N TYR A 24 -8.21 -2.85 9.36
CA TYR A 24 -7.90 -4.24 9.73
C TYR A 24 -9.10 -4.90 10.43
N PRO A 25 -9.22 -6.22 10.32
CA PRO A 25 -10.35 -6.95 10.89
C PRO A 25 -10.28 -7.04 12.42
N VAL A 26 -11.41 -7.37 13.01
CA VAL A 26 -11.49 -7.73 14.44
C VAL A 26 -10.51 -8.87 14.74
N GLY A 27 -9.81 -8.79 15.87
CA GLY A 27 -8.76 -9.75 16.24
C GLY A 27 -7.35 -9.28 15.90
N PHE A 28 -7.21 -8.20 15.14
CA PHE A 28 -5.93 -7.52 14.95
C PHE A 28 -5.81 -6.32 15.88
N THR A 29 -4.61 -6.08 16.39
CA THR A 29 -4.30 -4.94 17.25
C THR A 29 -3.01 -4.28 16.82
N VAL A 30 -2.97 -2.95 17.00
CA VAL A 30 -1.73 -2.18 16.84
C VAL A 30 -0.77 -2.53 17.96
N ARG A 31 0.47 -2.82 17.62
CA ARG A 31 1.52 -3.18 18.58
C ARG A 31 2.74 -2.28 18.43
N PRO A 32 3.31 -1.80 19.52
CA PRO A 32 4.54 -1.03 19.49
C PRO A 32 5.69 -1.88 18.93
N PHE A 33 6.70 -1.23 18.40
CA PHE A 33 7.93 -1.85 17.97
C PHE A 33 9.09 -1.24 18.78
N ARG A 34 9.75 -2.08 19.59
CA ARG A 34 10.81 -1.63 20.49
C ARG A 34 12.00 -1.10 19.70
N GLY A 35 12.67 -0.07 20.24
CA GLY A 35 13.84 0.52 19.62
C GLY A 35 13.56 1.57 18.55
N HIS A 36 12.30 1.86 18.24
CA HIS A 36 11.89 2.87 17.27
C HIS A 36 11.10 4.00 17.93
N ARG A 37 11.19 5.20 17.34
CA ARG A 37 10.45 6.37 17.80
C ARG A 37 8.96 6.16 17.57
N GLN A 38 8.18 6.28 18.63
CA GLN A 38 6.71 6.23 18.53
C GLN A 38 6.18 7.61 18.14
N LEU A 39 5.30 7.60 17.14
CA LEU A 39 4.58 8.76 16.67
C LEU A 39 3.13 8.72 17.13
N GLY A 40 2.31 9.43 17.43
CA GLY A 40 0.93 9.27 17.90
C GLY A 40 0.10 8.28 17.05
N GLY A 41 -0.97 7.73 17.64
CA GLY A 41 -1.90 6.82 16.96
C GLY A 41 -1.34 5.45 16.60
N GLY A 42 -0.26 5.02 17.23
CA GLY A 42 0.36 3.71 16.97
C GLY A 42 1.33 3.69 15.79
N TRP A 43 1.57 4.83 15.16
CA TRP A 43 2.56 4.98 14.10
C TRP A 43 3.98 5.03 14.66
N ILE A 44 4.91 4.51 13.90
CA ILE A 44 6.30 4.31 14.27
C ILE A 44 7.17 4.91 13.15
N ASP A 45 8.19 5.67 13.53
CA ASP A 45 9.21 6.22 12.63
C ASP A 45 10.27 5.13 12.38
N ASP A 46 10.54 4.80 11.12
CA ASP A 46 11.58 3.83 10.76
C ASP A 46 13.00 4.44 10.72
N GLY A 47 13.10 5.77 10.79
CA GLY A 47 14.36 6.50 10.70
C GLY A 47 14.92 6.65 9.27
N PHE A 48 14.19 6.19 8.25
CA PHE A 48 14.59 6.22 6.84
C PHE A 48 13.62 7.02 5.94
N GLY A 49 12.76 7.83 6.53
CA GLY A 49 11.79 8.65 5.81
C GLY A 49 10.45 7.98 5.57
N HIS A 50 10.12 6.96 6.36
CA HIS A 50 8.82 6.32 6.34
C HIS A 50 8.25 6.19 7.75
N ARG A 51 6.93 6.09 7.79
CA ARG A 51 6.19 5.70 8.99
C ARG A 51 5.56 4.35 8.74
N PHE A 52 5.47 3.54 9.76
CA PHE A 52 4.74 2.28 9.66
C PHE A 52 3.86 2.04 10.87
N ILE A 53 2.85 1.20 10.68
CA ILE A 53 2.05 0.64 11.76
C ILE A 53 2.25 -0.87 11.79
N ARG A 54 2.43 -1.42 12.98
CA ARG A 54 2.56 -2.87 13.18
C ARG A 54 1.24 -3.42 13.67
N LEU A 55 0.62 -4.26 12.86
CA LEU A 55 -0.61 -4.96 13.19
C LEU A 55 -0.29 -6.42 13.52
N VAL A 56 -0.77 -6.91 14.65
CA VAL A 56 -0.62 -8.31 15.04
C VAL A 56 -2.01 -8.89 15.37
N GLY A 57 -2.31 -10.02 14.80
CA GLY A 57 -3.60 -10.65 14.99
C GLY A 57 -3.61 -12.14 14.66
N TRP A 58 -4.79 -12.73 14.77
CA TRP A 58 -5.04 -14.14 14.53
C TRP A 58 -6.12 -14.31 13.47
N THR A 59 -5.83 -15.17 12.50
CA THR A 59 -6.80 -15.56 11.48
C THR A 59 -7.33 -16.95 11.81
N PRO A 60 -8.66 -17.12 11.91
CA PRO A 60 -9.26 -18.44 12.14
C PRO A 60 -8.94 -19.41 11.00
N PRO A 61 -8.93 -20.72 11.27
CA PRO A 61 -8.76 -21.74 10.26
C PRO A 61 -9.77 -21.59 9.11
N GLY A 62 -9.32 -21.73 7.88
CA GLY A 62 -10.17 -21.62 6.68
C GLY A 62 -10.59 -20.19 6.30
N ASN A 63 -10.21 -19.19 7.08
CA ASN A 63 -10.52 -17.79 6.78
C ASN A 63 -9.30 -17.04 6.22
N GLN A 64 -9.58 -15.91 5.58
CA GLN A 64 -8.58 -14.94 5.11
C GLN A 64 -8.74 -13.65 5.89
N SER A 65 -7.62 -12.99 6.17
CA SER A 65 -7.59 -11.66 6.77
C SER A 65 -6.96 -10.67 5.80
N ALA A 66 -7.60 -9.51 5.64
CA ALA A 66 -7.07 -8.42 4.84
C ALA A 66 -6.77 -7.21 5.73
N VAL A 67 -5.61 -6.61 5.52
CA VAL A 67 -5.21 -5.35 6.14
C VAL A 67 -4.86 -4.36 5.04
N SER A 68 -5.16 -3.09 5.25
CA SER A 68 -4.87 -2.03 4.28
C SER A 68 -4.52 -0.73 4.96
N VAL A 69 -3.90 0.17 4.22
CA VAL A 69 -3.72 1.57 4.60
C VAL A 69 -4.06 2.45 3.41
N THR A 70 -4.83 3.49 3.65
CA THR A 70 -5.09 4.56 2.69
C THR A 70 -4.41 5.83 3.15
N TYR A 71 -3.90 6.62 2.21
CA TYR A 71 -3.24 7.89 2.49
C TYR A 71 -3.28 8.81 1.27
N GLU A 72 -3.06 10.10 1.49
CA GLU A 72 -2.90 11.10 0.44
C GLU A 72 -1.43 11.49 0.32
N LEU A 73 -0.97 11.66 -0.91
CA LEU A 73 0.37 12.12 -1.24
C LEU A 73 0.33 13.54 -1.80
N PRO A 74 1.36 14.37 -1.53
CA PRO A 74 1.45 15.69 -2.15
C PRO A 74 1.55 15.59 -3.67
N ALA A 75 1.06 16.61 -4.37
CA ALA A 75 0.99 16.64 -5.84
C ALA A 75 2.33 16.40 -6.55
N GLY A 76 3.46 16.73 -5.92
CA GLY A 76 4.80 16.51 -6.47
C GLY A 76 5.36 15.09 -6.31
N THR A 77 4.58 14.14 -5.77
CA THR A 77 5.05 12.75 -5.56
C THR A 77 5.08 11.95 -6.86
N PHE A 78 4.28 12.35 -7.84
CA PHE A 78 4.32 11.72 -9.17
C PHE A 78 5.55 12.21 -9.93
N SER A 79 6.29 11.29 -10.54
CA SER A 79 7.33 11.67 -11.49
C SER A 79 6.69 12.13 -12.79
N ASP A 80 7.14 13.28 -13.32
CA ASP A 80 6.76 13.73 -14.65
C ASP A 80 7.27 12.71 -15.69
N GLY A 81 6.36 12.28 -16.56
CA GLY A 81 6.69 11.52 -17.76
C GLY A 81 6.88 12.45 -18.95
N ASP A 82 6.75 11.88 -20.14
CA ASP A 82 6.93 12.60 -21.40
C ASP A 82 5.93 13.78 -21.53
N THR A 83 6.45 14.98 -21.78
CA THR A 83 5.68 16.18 -22.09
C THR A 83 5.84 16.51 -23.59
N SER A 84 5.24 15.69 -24.45
CA SER A 84 5.20 15.97 -25.88
C SER A 84 3.88 16.65 -26.25
N GLY A 85 3.94 17.92 -26.56
CA GLY A 85 2.76 18.72 -26.91
C GLY A 85 1.84 19.02 -25.71
N ASP A 86 0.54 19.00 -25.94
CA ASP A 86 -0.49 19.26 -24.90
C ASP A 86 -0.76 18.08 -23.95
N SER A 87 -0.11 16.94 -24.16
CA SER A 87 -0.31 15.76 -23.32
C SER A 87 0.76 15.67 -22.23
N ARG A 88 0.31 15.59 -20.98
CA ARG A 88 1.17 15.37 -19.81
C ARG A 88 0.92 14.00 -19.22
N THR A 89 2.00 13.25 -18.97
CA THR A 89 1.93 11.98 -18.29
C THR A 89 2.55 12.07 -16.90
N LEU A 90 1.98 11.35 -15.95
CA LEU A 90 2.48 11.20 -14.58
C LEU A 90 2.62 9.73 -14.26
N THR A 91 3.64 9.37 -13.51
CA THR A 91 3.87 7.98 -13.10
C THR A 91 4.01 7.89 -11.58
N TYR A 92 3.32 6.91 -11.01
CA TYR A 92 3.48 6.53 -9.61
C TYR A 92 4.06 5.13 -9.52
N ARG A 93 5.15 4.99 -8.76
CA ARG A 93 5.79 3.71 -8.49
C ARG A 93 5.59 3.33 -7.05
N VAL A 94 5.22 2.09 -6.82
CA VAL A 94 5.04 1.52 -5.49
C VAL A 94 5.67 0.15 -5.43
N GLN A 95 6.29 -0.14 -4.28
CA GLN A 95 6.93 -1.41 -4.00
C GLN A 95 6.37 -2.00 -2.72
N ALA A 96 6.15 -3.30 -2.72
CA ALA A 96 5.88 -4.06 -1.51
C ALA A 96 6.95 -5.13 -1.33
N GLU A 97 7.59 -5.09 -0.17
CA GLU A 97 8.54 -6.12 0.23
C GLU A 97 7.82 -7.41 0.64
N VAL A 98 8.53 -8.51 0.50
CA VAL A 98 8.00 -9.81 0.92
C VAL A 98 7.85 -9.84 2.43
N GLN A 99 6.65 -10.18 2.87
CA GLN A 99 6.44 -10.62 4.24
C GLN A 99 6.42 -12.15 4.25
N SER A 100 7.23 -12.75 5.10
CA SER A 100 7.27 -14.22 5.25
C SER A 100 5.93 -14.69 5.80
N LEU A 101 5.05 -15.12 4.93
CA LEU A 101 3.77 -15.72 5.25
C LEU A 101 3.82 -17.22 4.90
N LEU A 102 3.11 -18.03 5.66
CA LEU A 102 3.04 -19.48 5.40
C LEU A 102 2.26 -19.83 4.14
N ASN A 103 1.44 -18.91 3.64
CA ASN A 103 0.62 -19.05 2.43
C ASN A 103 0.80 -17.83 1.54
N ASP A 104 0.58 -18.02 0.25
CA ASP A 104 0.55 -16.95 -0.72
C ASP A 104 -0.48 -15.88 -0.31
N SER A 105 -0.07 -14.63 -0.36
CA SER A 105 -0.95 -13.49 -0.11
C SER A 105 -1.15 -12.69 -1.38
N THR A 106 -2.31 -12.07 -1.51
CA THR A 106 -2.55 -11.11 -2.60
C THR A 106 -2.31 -9.70 -2.07
N ILE A 107 -1.48 -8.94 -2.78
CA ILE A 107 -1.31 -7.52 -2.55
C ILE A 107 -2.06 -6.73 -3.63
N THR A 108 -2.74 -5.68 -3.23
CA THR A 108 -3.46 -4.79 -4.15
C THR A 108 -3.02 -3.36 -3.91
N PHE A 109 -2.58 -2.70 -4.98
CA PHE A 109 -2.31 -1.27 -5.03
C PHE A 109 -3.45 -0.57 -5.76
N GLN A 110 -4.01 0.44 -5.13
CA GLN A 110 -5.05 1.27 -5.70
C GLN A 110 -4.60 2.72 -5.65
N VAL A 111 -4.46 3.34 -6.80
CA VAL A 111 -3.94 4.72 -6.92
C VAL A 111 -4.95 5.57 -7.68
N THR A 112 -5.37 6.65 -7.06
CA THR A 112 -6.20 7.68 -7.70
C THR A 112 -5.28 8.82 -8.15
N GLY A 113 -5.35 9.15 -9.42
CA GLY A 113 -4.58 10.25 -10.03
C GLY A 113 -5.08 11.63 -9.60
N PRO A 114 -4.27 12.67 -9.84
CA PRO A 114 -4.69 14.05 -9.64
C PRO A 114 -5.90 14.42 -10.51
N ALA A 115 -6.60 15.49 -10.12
CA ALA A 115 -7.75 15.98 -10.87
C ALA A 115 -7.40 16.27 -12.35
N GLY A 116 -8.22 15.78 -13.26
CA GLY A 116 -8.03 15.91 -14.70
C GLY A 116 -7.10 14.88 -15.34
N PHE A 117 -6.56 13.97 -14.59
CA PHE A 117 -5.76 12.85 -15.10
C PHE A 117 -6.53 11.54 -15.08
N THR A 118 -6.32 10.72 -16.10
CA THR A 118 -6.93 9.38 -16.24
C THR A 118 -5.84 8.31 -16.25
N PRO A 119 -6.08 7.12 -15.65
CA PRO A 119 -5.12 6.04 -15.68
C PRO A 119 -4.83 5.57 -17.10
N ILE A 120 -3.55 5.31 -17.39
CA ILE A 120 -3.12 4.68 -18.64
C ILE A 120 -3.30 3.18 -18.47
N ARG A 121 -4.09 2.56 -19.37
CA ARG A 121 -4.36 1.12 -19.31
C ARG A 121 -3.09 0.29 -19.49
N GLN A 122 -2.90 -0.67 -18.61
CA GLN A 122 -1.82 -1.65 -18.65
C GLN A 122 -2.38 -3.07 -18.50
N PRO A 123 -1.67 -4.11 -18.96
CA PRO A 123 -2.08 -5.50 -18.76
C PRO A 123 -2.30 -5.81 -17.27
N GLY A 124 -3.41 -6.46 -16.93
CA GLY A 124 -3.76 -6.84 -15.56
C GLY A 124 -4.28 -5.72 -14.68
N MET A 125 -4.29 -4.47 -15.16
CA MET A 125 -4.81 -3.32 -14.39
C MET A 125 -6.32 -3.16 -14.59
N LYS A 126 -7.03 -2.97 -13.48
CA LYS A 126 -8.43 -2.53 -13.48
C LYS A 126 -8.49 -1.01 -13.38
N ILE A 127 -9.35 -0.38 -14.15
CA ILE A 127 -9.55 1.08 -14.16
C ILE A 127 -11.00 1.37 -13.74
N SER A 128 -11.15 2.29 -12.80
CA SER A 128 -12.43 2.86 -12.43
C SER A 128 -12.26 4.37 -12.28
N GLU A 129 -12.87 5.15 -13.16
CA GLU A 129 -12.73 6.61 -13.21
C GLU A 129 -11.26 7.07 -13.24
N ALA A 130 -10.84 7.83 -12.23
CA ALA A 130 -9.45 8.32 -12.07
C ALA A 130 -8.54 7.34 -11.33
N THR A 131 -8.99 6.09 -11.07
CA THR A 131 -8.28 5.13 -10.23
C THR A 131 -7.79 3.92 -11.02
N GLY A 132 -6.50 3.63 -10.93
CA GLY A 132 -5.87 2.40 -11.39
C GLY A 132 -5.66 1.42 -10.24
N THR A 133 -6.00 0.15 -10.45
CA THR A 133 -5.85 -0.92 -9.46
C THR A 133 -5.04 -2.07 -10.05
N VAL A 134 -3.96 -2.44 -9.38
CA VAL A 134 -3.09 -3.58 -9.73
C VAL A 134 -3.07 -4.56 -8.56
N SER A 135 -3.26 -5.83 -8.85
CA SER A 135 -3.18 -6.90 -7.85
C SER A 135 -2.18 -7.96 -8.30
N ALA A 136 -1.40 -8.47 -7.37
CA ALA A 136 -0.43 -9.53 -7.60
C ALA A 136 -0.41 -10.53 -6.44
N VAL A 137 -0.15 -11.79 -6.75
CA VAL A 137 0.17 -12.80 -5.73
C VAL A 137 1.60 -12.55 -5.28
N GLN A 138 1.80 -12.45 -3.98
CA GLN A 138 3.09 -12.12 -3.40
C GLN A 138 3.91 -13.39 -3.16
N SER A 139 4.74 -13.74 -4.13
CA SER A 139 5.77 -14.78 -4.02
C SER A 139 7.19 -14.21 -3.92
N GLY A 140 7.32 -12.88 -4.02
CA GLY A 140 8.54 -12.11 -4.00
C GLY A 140 8.23 -10.61 -3.78
N PRO A 141 9.20 -9.70 -3.87
CA PRO A 141 8.94 -8.27 -3.91
C PRO A 141 8.01 -7.93 -5.08
N VAL A 142 6.97 -7.16 -4.82
CA VAL A 142 6.01 -6.71 -5.84
C VAL A 142 6.26 -5.24 -6.13
N ASN A 143 6.59 -4.94 -7.38
CA ASN A 143 6.72 -3.58 -7.90
C ASN A 143 5.53 -3.29 -8.81
N ALA A 144 4.88 -2.17 -8.62
CA ALA A 144 3.83 -1.70 -9.49
C ALA A 144 4.12 -0.27 -9.94
N GLU A 145 3.83 -0.01 -11.21
CA GLU A 145 3.90 1.31 -11.80
C GLU A 145 2.53 1.63 -12.39
N ILE A 146 1.97 2.78 -12.01
CA ILE A 146 0.66 3.22 -12.51
C ILE A 146 0.84 4.60 -13.14
N GLY A 147 0.63 4.64 -14.46
CA GLY A 147 0.69 5.84 -15.26
C GLY A 147 -0.67 6.54 -15.35
N PHE A 148 -0.63 7.86 -15.50
CA PHE A 148 -1.78 8.72 -15.71
C PHE A 148 -1.49 9.70 -16.85
N LYS A 149 -2.52 10.05 -17.61
CA LYS A 149 -2.43 11.05 -18.70
C LYS A 149 -3.52 12.10 -18.59
N ARG A 150 -3.22 13.28 -19.01
CA ARG A 150 -4.14 14.40 -19.19
C ARG A 150 -4.17 14.78 -20.66
#